data_c83b518f9eb945760e4661e75cc19125
#
_entry.id   c83b518f9eb945760e4661e75cc19125
#
_cell.length_a   1.000
_cell.length_b   1.000
_cell.length_c   1.000
_cell.angle_alpha   90.00
_cell.angle_beta   90.00
_cell.angle_gamma   90.00
#
_symmetry.space_group_name_H-M   'P 1'
#
loop_
_entity.id
_entity.type
_entity.pdbx_description
1 polymer ?
#
loop_
_entity_poly.entity_id
_entity_poly.type
_entity_poly.pdbx_seq_one_letter_code
_entity_poly.pdbx_strand_id
1 'polypeptide(L)'
;MQFLRLPDATLHIGDQGPRDGRVVMFANSLGTDLRVWDPLLALLPTDLRIICFDKRGHGLSDATPAPYGMDQLVGDAEAICEALDLRDVTFVGLSIGGLIGQGLAARRPDLLRALVLMDTAAKIGSSEMWQSRIDAVSAGGLPSMAGAIMERWFTQPFRDARPEFALWTNMLTRTTVDGYTGCSAAIAGADLTESTRALTLPVMALAGDQDGSTPPDLVRATAALCGAEFHLVADAGIFPVSNSPRRPRDFLSSFSKGPTHEPL
;
A
#
# COMPACT_ATOMS: atom_id res chain seq x y z
N MET A 1 2.21 18.32 -12.18
CA MET A 1 1.19 17.29 -11.95
C MET A 1 1.29 16.28 -13.07
N GLN A 2 1.43 15.02 -12.75
CA GLN A 2 1.53 13.93 -13.74
C GLN A 2 0.29 13.04 -13.61
N PHE A 3 -0.19 12.52 -14.72
CA PHE A 3 -1.37 11.66 -14.72
C PHE A 3 -1.28 10.62 -15.85
N LEU A 4 -2.00 9.52 -15.67
CA LEU A 4 -2.21 8.49 -16.67
C LEU A 4 -3.70 8.38 -16.96
N ARG A 5 -4.06 8.42 -18.24
CA ARG A 5 -5.44 8.20 -18.67
C ARG A 5 -5.65 6.73 -19.02
N LEU A 6 -6.53 6.09 -18.28
CA LEU A 6 -7.06 4.75 -18.55
C LEU A 6 -8.38 4.87 -19.35
N PRO A 7 -8.92 3.78 -19.89
CA PRO A 7 -10.20 3.80 -20.59
C PRO A 7 -11.38 4.30 -19.75
N ASP A 8 -11.34 4.06 -18.43
CA ASP A 8 -12.44 4.32 -17.48
C ASP A 8 -12.08 5.25 -16.33
N ALA A 9 -10.83 5.69 -16.21
CA ALA A 9 -10.38 6.60 -15.15
C ALA A 9 -9.10 7.35 -15.53
N THR A 10 -8.88 8.51 -14.93
CA THR A 10 -7.59 9.21 -14.92
C THR A 10 -6.93 9.03 -13.57
N LEU A 11 -5.72 8.48 -13.55
CA LEU A 11 -4.95 8.28 -12.33
C LEU A 11 -3.90 9.38 -12.17
N HIS A 12 -3.82 9.97 -10.99
CA HIS A 12 -2.73 10.84 -10.59
C HIS A 12 -1.52 10.01 -10.24
N ILE A 13 -0.37 10.34 -10.81
CA ILE A 13 0.90 9.64 -10.59
C ILE A 13 2.01 10.63 -10.25
N GLY A 14 3.02 10.16 -9.52
CA GLY A 14 4.31 10.79 -9.35
C GLY A 14 5.39 9.89 -9.95
N ASP A 15 6.23 10.44 -10.84
CA ASP A 15 7.36 9.77 -11.45
C ASP A 15 8.59 10.66 -11.26
N GLN A 16 9.47 10.27 -10.35
CA GLN A 16 10.60 11.08 -9.86
C GLN A 16 11.91 10.29 -9.97
N GLY A 17 13.03 11.03 -10.04
CA GLY A 17 14.37 10.46 -10.14
C GLY A 17 14.79 10.15 -11.58
N PRO A 18 15.97 9.54 -11.77
CA PRO A 18 16.52 9.26 -13.09
C PRO A 18 15.71 8.19 -13.82
N ARG A 19 15.49 8.39 -15.12
CA ARG A 19 14.68 7.48 -15.95
C ARG A 19 15.28 6.09 -16.09
N ASP A 20 16.58 5.98 -15.99
CA ASP A 20 17.40 4.76 -16.03
C ASP A 20 17.71 4.20 -14.62
N GLY A 21 17.20 4.85 -13.58
CA GLY A 21 17.32 4.38 -12.19
C GLY A 21 16.52 3.10 -11.95
N ARG A 22 16.92 2.33 -10.93
CA ARG A 22 16.14 1.17 -10.48
C ARG A 22 14.76 1.61 -10.03
N VAL A 23 13.73 0.92 -10.52
CA VAL A 23 12.35 1.33 -10.30
C VAL A 23 11.83 0.81 -8.96
N VAL A 24 11.26 1.72 -8.17
CA VAL A 24 10.48 1.40 -6.97
C VAL A 24 9.09 2.00 -7.12
N MET A 25 8.06 1.16 -7.10
CA MET A 25 6.66 1.58 -7.24
C MET A 25 5.91 1.41 -5.93
N PHE A 26 5.19 2.44 -5.52
CA PHE A 26 4.50 2.51 -4.23
C PHE A 26 2.99 2.54 -4.38
N ALA A 27 2.29 1.65 -3.68
CA ALA A 27 0.83 1.61 -3.57
C ALA A 27 0.39 1.83 -2.12
N ASN A 28 -0.34 2.91 -1.89
CA ASN A 28 -0.75 3.40 -0.57
C ASN A 28 -1.96 2.66 0.02
N SER A 29 -2.22 2.89 1.32
CA SER A 29 -3.32 2.31 2.09
C SER A 29 -4.70 2.85 1.68
N LEU A 30 -5.78 2.19 2.11
CA LEU A 30 -7.16 2.67 1.99
C LEU A 30 -7.34 4.01 2.72
N GLY A 31 -7.98 4.97 2.08
CA GLY A 31 -8.22 6.29 2.67
C GLY A 31 -7.00 7.20 2.71
N THR A 32 -5.93 6.86 1.97
CA THR A 32 -4.72 7.67 1.84
C THR A 32 -4.37 7.93 0.38
N ASP A 33 -3.57 8.97 0.13
CA ASP A 33 -3.01 9.29 -1.18
C ASP A 33 -1.48 9.15 -1.21
N LEU A 34 -0.87 9.44 -2.35
CA LEU A 34 0.57 9.22 -2.57
C LEU A 34 1.49 9.98 -1.59
N ARG A 35 1.00 11.05 -0.94
CA ARG A 35 1.77 11.82 0.06
C ARG A 35 2.09 11.03 1.34
N VAL A 36 1.41 9.89 1.56
CA VAL A 36 1.76 8.97 2.67
C VAL A 36 3.22 8.53 2.61
N TRP A 37 3.81 8.55 1.42
CA TRP A 37 5.17 8.12 1.18
C TRP A 37 6.23 9.20 1.40
N ASP A 38 5.85 10.50 1.46
CA ASP A 38 6.80 11.62 1.57
C ASP A 38 7.86 11.43 2.66
N PRO A 39 7.52 10.98 3.90
CA PRO A 39 8.51 10.74 4.94
C PRO A 39 9.52 9.64 4.58
N LEU A 40 9.09 8.61 3.85
CA LEU A 40 9.96 7.53 3.39
C LEU A 40 10.82 7.99 2.21
N LEU A 41 10.21 8.64 1.23
CA LEU A 41 10.89 9.06 0.01
C LEU A 41 12.08 10.00 0.31
N ALA A 42 11.95 10.85 1.33
CA ALA A 42 13.04 11.73 1.78
C ALA A 42 14.29 10.98 2.29
N LEU A 43 14.17 9.68 2.58
CA LEU A 43 15.23 8.83 3.12
C LEU A 43 15.80 7.87 2.06
N LEU A 44 15.16 7.77 0.90
CA LEU A 44 15.59 6.86 -0.17
C LEU A 44 16.79 7.42 -0.95
N PRO A 45 17.63 6.54 -1.53
CA PRO A 45 18.68 6.93 -2.44
C PRO A 45 18.14 7.73 -3.63
N THR A 46 18.89 8.74 -4.06
CA THR A 46 18.49 9.65 -5.15
C THR A 46 18.69 9.06 -6.55
N ASP A 47 19.32 7.90 -6.66
CA ASP A 47 19.54 7.15 -7.90
C ASP A 47 18.37 6.20 -8.25
N LEU A 48 17.33 6.17 -7.42
CA LEU A 48 16.11 5.39 -7.68
C LEU A 48 15.12 6.17 -8.56
N ARG A 49 14.46 5.48 -9.46
CA ARG A 49 13.23 5.98 -10.10
C ARG A 49 12.03 5.60 -9.25
N ILE A 50 11.35 6.58 -8.72
CA ILE A 50 10.25 6.43 -7.77
C ILE A 50 8.93 6.67 -8.49
N ILE A 51 8.06 5.68 -8.46
CA ILE A 51 6.69 5.77 -8.97
C ILE A 51 5.72 5.67 -7.80
N CYS A 52 4.92 6.71 -7.60
CA CYS A 52 3.79 6.70 -6.67
C CYS A 52 2.49 6.95 -7.45
N PHE A 53 1.37 6.46 -6.97
CA PHE A 53 0.09 6.75 -7.60
C PHE A 53 -1.04 6.81 -6.58
N ASP A 54 -2.04 7.62 -6.88
CA ASP A 54 -3.31 7.60 -6.17
C ASP A 54 -4.21 6.53 -6.80
N LYS A 55 -4.69 5.60 -5.98
CA LYS A 55 -5.71 4.64 -6.44
C LYS A 55 -6.97 5.37 -6.88
N ARG A 56 -7.76 4.78 -7.75
CA ARG A 56 -9.07 5.35 -8.09
C ARG A 56 -9.88 5.70 -6.85
N GLY A 57 -10.52 6.86 -6.87
CA GLY A 57 -11.29 7.43 -5.77
C GLY A 57 -10.48 8.03 -4.63
N HIS A 58 -9.13 8.06 -4.73
CA HIS A 58 -8.23 8.62 -3.73
C HIS A 58 -7.38 9.74 -4.31
N GLY A 59 -6.92 10.64 -3.44
CA GLY A 59 -6.05 11.74 -3.81
C GLY A 59 -6.63 12.59 -4.94
N LEU A 60 -5.91 12.67 -6.06
CA LEU A 60 -6.31 13.42 -7.25
C LEU A 60 -6.76 12.51 -8.41
N SER A 61 -6.84 11.20 -8.21
CA SER A 61 -7.38 10.26 -9.19
C SER A 61 -8.90 10.33 -9.28
N ASP A 62 -9.43 10.02 -10.47
CA ASP A 62 -10.87 9.97 -10.69
C ASP A 62 -11.56 9.00 -9.73
N ALA A 63 -12.72 9.40 -9.23
CA ALA A 63 -13.63 8.58 -8.46
C ALA A 63 -14.66 7.95 -9.40
N THR A 64 -14.46 6.70 -9.79
CA THR A 64 -15.46 5.93 -10.51
C THR A 64 -16.52 5.40 -9.54
N PRO A 65 -17.73 5.06 -9.99
CA PRO A 65 -18.77 4.48 -9.11
C PRO A 65 -18.29 3.18 -8.44
N ALA A 66 -18.58 3.03 -7.13
CA ALA A 66 -18.39 1.76 -6.42
C ALA A 66 -19.41 0.70 -6.90
N PRO A 67 -19.17 -0.62 -6.68
CA PRO A 67 -18.02 -1.22 -6.02
C PRO A 67 -16.81 -1.42 -6.95
N TYR A 68 -15.60 -1.51 -6.41
CA TYR A 68 -14.42 -1.95 -7.17
C TYR A 68 -14.10 -3.41 -6.91
N GLY A 69 -13.45 -4.06 -7.89
CA GLY A 69 -12.86 -5.38 -7.74
C GLY A 69 -11.34 -5.28 -7.52
N MET A 70 -10.75 -6.28 -6.82
CA MET A 70 -9.30 -6.32 -6.66
C MET A 70 -8.59 -6.41 -8.02
N ASP A 71 -9.15 -7.17 -8.95
CA ASP A 71 -8.63 -7.28 -10.32
C ASP A 71 -8.57 -5.95 -11.08
N GLN A 72 -9.50 -5.05 -10.81
CA GLN A 72 -9.51 -3.71 -11.39
C GLN A 72 -8.36 -2.87 -10.82
N LEU A 73 -8.15 -2.90 -9.49
CA LEU A 73 -7.06 -2.17 -8.85
C LEU A 73 -5.68 -2.71 -9.26
N VAL A 74 -5.56 -4.01 -9.44
CA VAL A 74 -4.36 -4.67 -9.99
C VAL A 74 -4.14 -4.24 -11.44
N GLY A 75 -5.20 -4.19 -12.24
CA GLY A 75 -5.14 -3.72 -13.64
C GLY A 75 -4.69 -2.25 -13.76
N ASP A 76 -5.08 -1.39 -12.81
CA ASP A 76 -4.59 -0.01 -12.75
C ASP A 76 -3.06 0.04 -12.55
N ALA A 77 -2.53 -0.76 -11.61
CA ALA A 77 -1.09 -0.81 -11.37
C ALA A 77 -0.32 -1.43 -12.57
N GLU A 78 -0.88 -2.45 -13.21
CA GLU A 78 -0.36 -3.03 -14.45
C GLU A 78 -0.30 -1.98 -15.56
N ALA A 79 -1.38 -1.23 -15.78
CA ALA A 79 -1.46 -0.20 -16.80
C ALA A 79 -0.43 0.93 -16.59
N ILE A 80 -0.14 1.29 -15.33
CA ILE A 80 0.94 2.24 -15.01
C ILE A 80 2.28 1.66 -15.43
N CYS A 81 2.56 0.39 -15.12
CA CYS A 81 3.82 -0.26 -15.52
C CYS A 81 3.96 -0.27 -17.04
N GLU A 82 2.91 -0.59 -17.78
CA GLU A 82 2.93 -0.64 -19.24
C GLU A 82 3.09 0.75 -19.87
N ALA A 83 2.33 1.73 -19.40
CA ALA A 83 2.37 3.09 -19.95
C ALA A 83 3.71 3.81 -19.72
N LEU A 84 4.41 3.49 -18.65
CA LEU A 84 5.72 4.04 -18.32
C LEU A 84 6.89 3.12 -18.74
N ASP A 85 6.58 2.01 -19.41
CA ASP A 85 7.54 0.96 -19.82
C ASP A 85 8.42 0.49 -18.65
N LEU A 86 7.79 0.20 -17.49
CA LEU A 86 8.52 -0.24 -16.32
C LEU A 86 8.76 -1.76 -16.37
N ARG A 87 10.00 -2.14 -16.01
CA ARG A 87 10.42 -3.54 -15.84
C ARG A 87 11.29 -3.65 -14.59
N ASP A 88 11.50 -4.85 -14.10
CA ASP A 88 12.29 -5.10 -12.90
C ASP A 88 11.87 -4.23 -11.70
N VAL A 89 10.56 -4.05 -11.53
CA VAL A 89 9.98 -3.17 -10.50
C VAL A 89 10.10 -3.80 -9.12
N THR A 90 10.62 -3.06 -8.15
CA THR A 90 10.39 -3.36 -6.73
C THR A 90 9.07 -2.72 -6.34
N PHE A 91 8.04 -3.54 -6.09
CA PHE A 91 6.72 -3.05 -5.71
C PHE A 91 6.59 -2.98 -4.18
N VAL A 92 6.21 -1.84 -3.64
CA VAL A 92 6.01 -1.59 -2.21
C VAL A 92 4.54 -1.33 -1.97
N GLY A 93 3.87 -2.23 -1.29
CA GLY A 93 2.44 -2.12 -1.04
C GLY A 93 2.10 -2.03 0.44
N LEU A 94 1.37 -0.99 0.83
CA LEU A 94 0.87 -0.77 2.18
C LEU A 94 -0.61 -1.15 2.27
N SER A 95 -0.98 -2.08 3.15
CA SER A 95 -2.36 -2.51 3.38
C SER A 95 -3.03 -2.99 2.07
N ILE A 96 -4.11 -2.36 1.58
CA ILE A 96 -4.70 -2.67 0.27
C ILE A 96 -3.66 -2.58 -0.87
N GLY A 97 -2.68 -1.69 -0.76
CA GLY A 97 -1.56 -1.62 -1.72
C GLY A 97 -0.75 -2.92 -1.75
N GLY A 98 -0.65 -3.63 -0.62
CA GLY A 98 -0.03 -4.95 -0.55
C GLY A 98 -0.87 -6.03 -1.23
N LEU A 99 -2.21 -5.97 -1.15
CA LEU A 99 -3.08 -6.84 -1.95
C LEU A 99 -2.91 -6.59 -3.45
N ILE A 100 -2.83 -5.32 -3.86
CA ILE A 100 -2.56 -4.95 -5.26
C ILE A 100 -1.21 -5.52 -5.71
N GLY A 101 -0.17 -5.38 -4.89
CA GLY A 101 1.17 -5.91 -5.19
C GLY A 101 1.20 -7.44 -5.31
N GLN A 102 0.53 -8.16 -4.41
CA GLN A 102 0.38 -9.61 -4.47
C GLN A 102 -0.36 -10.05 -5.75
N GLY A 103 -1.47 -9.36 -6.08
CA GLY A 103 -2.22 -9.61 -7.30
C GLY A 103 -1.41 -9.34 -8.57
N LEU A 104 -0.65 -8.24 -8.60
CA LEU A 104 0.23 -7.90 -9.72
C LEU A 104 1.36 -8.92 -9.87
N ALA A 105 2.00 -9.33 -8.77
CA ALA A 105 3.05 -10.34 -8.78
C ALA A 105 2.58 -11.70 -9.30
N ALA A 106 1.35 -12.08 -8.97
CA ALA A 106 0.75 -13.32 -9.46
C ALA A 106 0.34 -13.23 -10.95
N ARG A 107 -0.17 -12.07 -11.39
CA ARG A 107 -0.66 -11.84 -12.76
C ARG A 107 0.47 -11.57 -13.76
N ARG A 108 1.45 -10.76 -13.34
CA ARG A 108 2.55 -10.25 -14.19
C ARG A 108 3.90 -10.39 -13.48
N PRO A 109 4.35 -11.63 -13.23
CA PRO A 109 5.66 -11.86 -12.61
C PRO A 109 6.83 -11.32 -13.45
N ASP A 110 6.61 -11.10 -14.75
CA ASP A 110 7.58 -10.50 -15.68
C ASP A 110 7.87 -9.02 -15.41
N LEU A 111 6.97 -8.31 -14.72
CA LEU A 111 7.14 -6.89 -14.40
C LEU A 111 7.92 -6.67 -13.09
N LEU A 112 7.83 -7.61 -12.15
CA LEU A 112 8.32 -7.41 -10.79
C LEU A 112 9.59 -8.21 -10.51
N ARG A 113 10.60 -7.53 -9.96
CA ARG A 113 11.81 -8.18 -9.42
C ARG A 113 11.68 -8.55 -7.94
N ALA A 114 10.90 -7.78 -7.18
CA ALA A 114 10.71 -7.98 -5.74
C ALA A 114 9.41 -7.34 -5.27
N LEU A 115 8.88 -7.85 -4.14
CA LEU A 115 7.68 -7.36 -3.50
C LEU A 115 7.94 -7.04 -2.03
N VAL A 116 7.52 -5.85 -1.59
CA VAL A 116 7.56 -5.45 -0.18
C VAL A 116 6.13 -5.27 0.32
N LEU A 117 5.75 -6.08 1.29
CA LEU A 117 4.44 -6.10 1.92
C LEU A 117 4.50 -5.37 3.27
N MET A 118 3.82 -4.23 3.37
CA MET A 118 3.80 -3.42 4.58
C MET A 118 2.40 -3.46 5.18
N ASP A 119 2.30 -3.90 6.43
CA ASP A 119 1.04 -3.87 7.20
C ASP A 119 -0.14 -4.36 6.35
N THR A 120 -0.02 -5.56 5.79
CA THR A 120 -0.96 -6.17 4.84
C THR A 120 -1.05 -7.68 5.06
N ALA A 121 -1.99 -8.31 4.36
CA ALA A 121 -2.14 -9.75 4.38
C ALA A 121 -2.65 -10.28 3.03
N ALA A 122 -2.60 -11.60 2.83
CA ALA A 122 -3.21 -12.25 1.67
C ALA A 122 -4.76 -12.17 1.72
N LYS A 123 -5.32 -12.04 2.93
CA LYS A 123 -6.73 -11.78 3.20
C LYS A 123 -6.87 -10.86 4.40
N ILE A 124 -7.59 -9.75 4.25
CA ILE A 124 -7.75 -8.73 5.31
C ILE A 124 -9.20 -8.69 5.78
N GLY A 125 -9.45 -9.16 7.01
CA GLY A 125 -10.76 -9.16 7.63
C GLY A 125 -11.76 -10.13 7.00
N SER A 126 -13.05 -9.97 7.33
CA SER A 126 -14.15 -10.72 6.75
C SER A 126 -15.04 -9.85 5.87
N SER A 127 -15.79 -10.47 4.96
CA SER A 127 -16.74 -9.77 4.09
C SER A 127 -17.79 -9.00 4.89
N GLU A 128 -18.27 -9.57 6.02
CA GLU A 128 -19.25 -8.94 6.90
C GLU A 128 -18.69 -7.69 7.59
N MET A 129 -17.44 -7.76 8.05
CA MET A 129 -16.76 -6.62 8.66
C MET A 129 -16.61 -5.47 7.64
N TRP A 130 -16.22 -5.78 6.42
CA TRP A 130 -16.07 -4.78 5.36
C TRP A 130 -17.42 -4.24 4.91
N GLN A 131 -18.46 -5.07 4.81
CA GLN A 131 -19.81 -4.61 4.48
C GLN A 131 -20.33 -3.62 5.53
N SER A 132 -20.20 -3.95 6.83
CA SER A 132 -20.58 -3.03 7.91
C SER A 132 -19.85 -1.68 7.81
N ARG A 133 -18.58 -1.68 7.38
CA ARG A 133 -17.82 -0.45 7.17
C ARG A 133 -18.32 0.33 5.94
N ILE A 134 -18.63 -0.36 4.84
CA ILE A 134 -19.23 0.26 3.65
C ILE A 134 -20.55 0.94 4.01
N ASP A 135 -21.41 0.24 4.73
CA ASP A 135 -22.72 0.76 5.14
C ASP A 135 -22.56 2.01 6.02
N ALA A 136 -21.66 1.97 7.00
CA ALA A 136 -21.40 3.10 7.89
C ALA A 136 -20.86 4.34 7.14
N VAL A 137 -19.90 4.14 6.21
CA VAL A 137 -19.36 5.24 5.40
C VAL A 137 -20.40 5.77 4.41
N SER A 138 -21.22 4.90 3.82
CA SER A 138 -22.29 5.32 2.92
C SER A 138 -23.35 6.16 3.62
N ALA A 139 -23.67 5.84 4.89
CA ALA A 139 -24.65 6.56 5.66
C ALA A 139 -24.15 7.88 6.27
N GLY A 140 -22.91 7.89 6.80
CA GLY A 140 -22.39 9.02 7.59
C GLY A 140 -21.18 9.72 7.01
N GLY A 141 -20.65 9.26 5.87
CA GLY A 141 -19.40 9.73 5.29
C GLY A 141 -18.17 9.36 6.12
N LEU A 142 -16.99 9.61 5.57
CA LEU A 142 -15.71 9.32 6.23
C LEU A 142 -15.50 10.11 7.55
N PRO A 143 -15.95 11.36 7.70
CA PRO A 143 -15.80 12.07 8.96
C PRO A 143 -16.42 11.34 10.16
N SER A 144 -17.52 10.60 9.98
CA SER A 144 -18.17 9.84 11.05
C SER A 144 -17.32 8.69 11.59
N MET A 145 -16.39 8.18 10.80
CA MET A 145 -15.52 7.05 11.16
C MET A 145 -14.07 7.46 11.40
N ALA A 146 -13.71 8.71 11.16
CA ALA A 146 -12.32 9.16 11.16
C ALA A 146 -11.61 8.86 12.49
N GLY A 147 -12.23 9.12 13.62
CA GLY A 147 -11.65 8.86 14.95
C GLY A 147 -11.24 7.39 15.11
N ALA A 148 -12.18 6.47 14.88
CA ALA A 148 -11.93 5.03 15.02
C ALA A 148 -10.87 4.49 14.01
N ILE A 149 -10.80 5.09 12.81
CA ILE A 149 -9.78 4.74 11.82
C ILE A 149 -8.41 5.24 12.25
N MET A 150 -8.32 6.50 12.72
CA MET A 150 -7.06 7.11 13.18
C MET A 150 -6.47 6.38 14.40
N GLU A 151 -7.32 5.88 15.30
CA GLU A 151 -6.89 5.07 16.46
C GLU A 151 -6.22 3.75 16.04
N ARG A 152 -6.67 3.16 14.96
CA ARG A 152 -6.06 1.92 14.41
C ARG A 152 -4.77 2.19 13.67
N TRP A 153 -4.64 3.37 13.06
CA TRP A 153 -3.50 3.71 12.21
C TRP A 153 -2.30 4.21 12.99
N PHE A 154 -2.55 4.96 14.07
CA PHE A 154 -1.49 5.68 14.78
C PHE A 154 -1.42 5.32 16.24
N THR A 155 -0.19 5.19 16.74
CA THR A 155 0.06 5.01 18.16
C THR A 155 -0.44 6.20 18.96
N GLN A 156 -0.79 6.00 20.25
CA GLN A 156 -1.25 7.08 21.12
C GLN A 156 -0.23 8.24 21.20
N PRO A 157 1.09 7.98 21.39
CA PRO A 157 2.08 9.05 21.42
C PRO A 157 2.12 9.88 20.14
N PHE A 158 1.92 9.25 18.97
CA PHE A 158 1.87 9.97 17.70
C PHE A 158 0.65 10.91 17.64
N ARG A 159 -0.52 10.40 18.02
CA ARG A 159 -1.77 11.18 18.01
C ARG A 159 -1.73 12.38 18.95
N ASP A 160 -1.06 12.24 20.11
CA ASP A 160 -1.01 13.28 21.13
C ASP A 160 0.06 14.34 20.87
N ALA A 161 1.20 13.98 20.26
CA ALA A 161 2.37 14.83 20.18
C ALA A 161 2.69 15.36 18.78
N ARG A 162 2.07 14.84 17.72
CA ARG A 162 2.45 15.18 16.34
C ARG A 162 1.46 16.15 15.70
N PRO A 163 1.88 17.39 15.39
CA PRO A 163 1.01 18.37 14.76
C PRO A 163 0.50 17.95 13.38
N GLU A 164 1.28 17.12 12.67
CA GLU A 164 0.89 16.54 11.38
C GLU A 164 -0.28 15.56 11.46
N PHE A 165 -0.70 15.10 12.66
CA PHE A 165 -1.84 14.20 12.83
C PHE A 165 -3.14 14.75 12.21
N ALA A 166 -3.36 16.07 12.29
CA ALA A 166 -4.49 16.73 11.65
C ALA A 166 -4.46 16.57 10.11
N LEU A 167 -3.27 16.54 9.50
CA LEU A 167 -3.12 16.36 8.05
C LEU A 167 -3.52 14.94 7.61
N TRP A 168 -3.21 13.94 8.41
CA TRP A 168 -3.63 12.55 8.18
C TRP A 168 -5.15 12.40 8.26
N THR A 169 -5.77 13.04 9.25
CA THR A 169 -7.23 13.09 9.37
C THR A 169 -7.87 13.78 8.16
N ASN A 170 -7.28 14.89 7.70
CA ASN A 170 -7.74 15.60 6.49
C ASN A 170 -7.58 14.75 5.23
N MET A 171 -6.50 13.98 5.10
CA MET A 171 -6.28 13.08 3.98
C MET A 171 -7.39 12.03 3.91
N LEU A 172 -7.68 11.37 5.02
CA LEU A 172 -8.75 10.38 5.12
C LEU A 172 -10.12 10.99 4.80
N THR A 173 -10.49 12.08 5.46
CA THR A 173 -11.85 12.65 5.37
C THR A 173 -12.15 13.30 4.03
N ARG A 174 -11.13 13.61 3.23
CA ARG A 174 -11.26 14.13 1.86
C ARG A 174 -11.28 13.04 0.80
N THR A 175 -11.04 11.78 1.17
CA THR A 175 -11.25 10.66 0.25
C THR A 175 -12.73 10.58 -0.12
N THR A 176 -13.04 10.30 -1.38
CA THR A 176 -14.42 10.20 -1.84
C THR A 176 -15.12 8.98 -1.22
N VAL A 177 -16.42 9.06 -1.01
CA VAL A 177 -17.21 7.93 -0.51
C VAL A 177 -17.11 6.75 -1.47
N ASP A 178 -17.31 6.98 -2.78
CA ASP A 178 -17.18 5.92 -3.79
C ASP A 178 -15.79 5.28 -3.79
N GLY A 179 -14.72 6.09 -3.69
CA GLY A 179 -13.35 5.58 -3.64
C GLY A 179 -13.10 4.69 -2.43
N TYR A 180 -13.54 5.14 -1.25
CA TYR A 180 -13.35 4.39 -0.02
C TYR A 180 -14.19 3.11 0.01
N THR A 181 -15.48 3.20 -0.31
CA THR A 181 -16.40 2.04 -0.30
C THR A 181 -16.08 1.07 -1.43
N GLY A 182 -15.70 1.58 -2.61
CA GLY A 182 -15.26 0.77 -3.74
C GLY A 182 -14.01 -0.05 -3.40
N CYS A 183 -12.98 0.58 -2.83
CA CYS A 183 -11.79 -0.12 -2.36
C CYS A 183 -12.09 -1.08 -1.19
N SER A 184 -13.01 -0.72 -0.29
CA SER A 184 -13.46 -1.62 0.78
C SER A 184 -14.13 -2.88 0.23
N ALA A 185 -14.94 -2.76 -0.83
CA ALA A 185 -15.53 -3.90 -1.52
C ALA A 185 -14.46 -4.78 -2.20
N ALA A 186 -13.43 -4.16 -2.80
CA ALA A 186 -12.30 -4.91 -3.37
C ALA A 186 -11.57 -5.73 -2.30
N ILE A 187 -11.34 -5.17 -1.09
CA ILE A 187 -10.73 -5.92 0.02
C ILE A 187 -11.67 -7.04 0.51
N ALA A 188 -12.97 -6.74 0.65
CA ALA A 188 -13.97 -7.73 1.10
C ALA A 188 -14.01 -8.98 0.23
N GLY A 189 -13.84 -8.81 -1.08
CA GLY A 189 -13.85 -9.88 -2.08
C GLY A 189 -12.49 -10.55 -2.29
N ALA A 190 -11.39 -10.01 -1.72
CA ALA A 190 -10.06 -10.54 -1.97
C ALA A 190 -9.69 -11.69 -1.02
N ASP A 191 -9.29 -12.81 -1.60
CA ASP A 191 -8.57 -13.88 -0.92
C ASP A 191 -7.41 -14.32 -1.84
N LEU A 192 -6.22 -13.83 -1.56
CA LEU A 192 -5.01 -14.08 -2.34
C LEU A 192 -4.13 -15.17 -1.72
N THR A 193 -4.67 -15.96 -0.79
CA THR A 193 -3.91 -16.96 -0.03
C THR A 193 -3.15 -17.91 -0.96
N GLU A 194 -3.82 -18.50 -1.93
CA GLU A 194 -3.20 -19.48 -2.82
C GLU A 194 -2.25 -18.84 -3.84
N SER A 195 -2.63 -17.67 -4.41
CA SER A 195 -1.74 -16.96 -5.33
C SER A 195 -0.49 -16.43 -4.63
N THR A 196 -0.61 -15.96 -3.38
CA THR A 196 0.53 -15.53 -2.56
C THR A 196 1.47 -16.70 -2.24
N ARG A 197 0.91 -17.88 -1.95
CA ARG A 197 1.70 -19.10 -1.72
C ARG A 197 2.51 -19.51 -2.96
N ALA A 198 2.01 -19.22 -4.13
CA ALA A 198 2.66 -19.57 -5.41
C ALA A 198 3.69 -18.54 -5.90
N LEU A 199 3.90 -17.43 -5.17
CA LEU A 199 4.88 -16.41 -5.54
C LEU A 199 6.30 -16.98 -5.48
N THR A 200 7.10 -16.69 -6.50
CA THR A 200 8.49 -17.16 -6.62
C THR A 200 9.52 -16.04 -6.58
N LEU A 201 9.09 -14.77 -6.71
CA LEU A 201 9.98 -13.61 -6.60
C LEU A 201 10.34 -13.36 -5.12
N PRO A 202 11.46 -12.64 -4.86
CA PRO A 202 11.81 -12.22 -3.51
C PRO A 202 10.70 -11.37 -2.86
N VAL A 203 10.27 -11.75 -1.66
CA VAL A 203 9.26 -11.00 -0.88
C VAL A 203 9.83 -10.67 0.49
N MET A 204 9.59 -9.44 0.95
CA MET A 204 9.83 -8.99 2.30
C MET A 204 8.52 -8.50 2.91
N ALA A 205 8.30 -8.78 4.19
CA ALA A 205 7.11 -8.33 4.91
C ALA A 205 7.49 -7.51 6.16
N LEU A 206 6.79 -6.39 6.38
CA LEU A 206 6.97 -5.53 7.55
C LEU A 206 5.64 -5.30 8.25
N ALA A 207 5.67 -5.21 9.58
CA ALA A 207 4.51 -4.81 10.37
C ALA A 207 4.93 -3.87 11.50
N GLY A 208 4.10 -2.84 11.75
CA GLY A 208 4.17 -2.09 13.00
C GLY A 208 3.63 -2.92 14.17
N ASP A 209 4.33 -2.91 15.32
CA ASP A 209 3.94 -3.70 16.49
C ASP A 209 2.63 -3.25 17.15
N GLN A 210 2.15 -2.05 16.81
CA GLN A 210 0.90 -1.45 17.30
C GLN A 210 -0.15 -1.23 16.18
N ASP A 211 0.00 -1.91 15.03
CA ASP A 211 -1.01 -1.82 13.97
C ASP A 211 -2.31 -2.53 14.40
N GLY A 212 -3.37 -1.75 14.55
CA GLY A 212 -4.71 -2.23 14.89
C GLY A 212 -5.54 -2.66 13.68
N SER A 213 -5.04 -2.50 12.46
CA SER A 213 -5.73 -2.84 11.21
C SER A 213 -5.31 -4.18 10.65
N THR A 214 -4.00 -4.41 10.57
CA THR A 214 -3.36 -5.65 10.12
C THR A 214 -2.30 -6.07 11.14
N PRO A 215 -2.72 -6.69 12.26
CA PRO A 215 -1.82 -7.03 13.36
C PRO A 215 -0.61 -7.85 12.90
N PRO A 216 0.55 -7.74 13.59
CA PRO A 216 1.81 -8.41 13.21
C PRO A 216 1.68 -9.90 12.92
N ASP A 217 0.84 -10.63 13.67
CA ASP A 217 0.66 -12.06 13.46
C ASP A 217 -0.01 -12.38 12.13
N LEU A 218 -0.92 -11.52 11.66
CA LEU A 218 -1.56 -11.66 10.35
C LEU A 218 -0.56 -11.42 9.22
N VAL A 219 0.29 -10.40 9.36
CA VAL A 219 1.36 -10.11 8.39
C VAL A 219 2.40 -11.23 8.38
N ARG A 220 2.79 -11.74 9.56
CA ARG A 220 3.71 -12.88 9.72
C ARG A 220 3.15 -14.15 9.05
N ALA A 221 1.86 -14.43 9.23
CA ALA A 221 1.20 -15.55 8.58
C ALA A 221 1.24 -15.44 7.06
N THR A 222 1.03 -14.23 6.53
CA THR A 222 1.15 -13.96 5.09
C THR A 222 2.59 -14.12 4.59
N ALA A 223 3.57 -13.62 5.33
CA ALA A 223 5.00 -13.82 5.02
C ALA A 223 5.35 -15.31 4.93
N ALA A 224 4.84 -16.12 5.86
CA ALA A 224 5.07 -17.55 5.86
C ALA A 224 4.49 -18.29 4.65
N LEU A 225 3.41 -17.77 4.02
CA LEU A 225 2.84 -18.36 2.81
C LEU A 225 3.83 -18.39 1.65
N CYS A 226 4.62 -17.32 1.49
CA CYS A 226 5.54 -17.15 0.35
C CYS A 226 7.02 -17.18 0.75
N GLY A 227 7.34 -17.63 1.97
CA GLY A 227 8.72 -17.69 2.45
C GLY A 227 9.41 -16.33 2.60
N ALA A 228 8.62 -15.26 2.82
CA ALA A 228 9.13 -13.91 2.93
C ALA A 228 9.88 -13.70 4.26
N GLU A 229 10.95 -12.89 4.22
CA GLU A 229 11.57 -12.35 5.42
C GLU A 229 10.61 -11.39 6.12
N PHE A 230 10.37 -11.59 7.43
CA PHE A 230 9.44 -10.77 8.23
C PHE A 230 10.19 -9.86 9.20
N HIS A 231 9.84 -8.58 9.19
CA HIS A 231 10.38 -7.56 10.10
C HIS A 231 9.28 -6.92 10.93
N LEU A 232 9.52 -6.83 12.26
CA LEU A 232 8.66 -6.09 13.18
C LEU A 232 9.27 -4.73 13.48
N VAL A 233 8.49 -3.67 13.29
CA VAL A 233 8.88 -2.30 13.58
C VAL A 233 8.28 -1.88 14.92
N ALA A 234 9.12 -1.64 15.91
CA ALA A 234 8.69 -1.26 17.25
C ALA A 234 8.14 0.18 17.28
N ASP A 235 7.18 0.40 18.18
CA ASP A 235 6.52 1.69 18.43
C ASP A 235 5.82 2.26 17.17
N ALA A 236 5.31 1.38 16.30
CA ALA A 236 4.72 1.75 15.03
C ALA A 236 3.30 1.20 14.86
N GLY A 237 2.41 2.03 14.30
CA GLY A 237 1.13 1.62 13.73
C GLY A 237 1.28 1.22 12.26
N ILE A 238 0.20 1.36 11.46
CA ILE A 238 0.18 0.97 10.03
C ILE A 238 1.15 1.76 9.14
N PHE A 239 1.69 2.87 9.62
CA PHE A 239 2.69 3.67 8.90
C PHE A 239 4.04 3.58 9.63
N PRO A 240 4.80 2.48 9.48
CA PRO A 240 6.01 2.24 10.27
C PRO A 240 7.04 3.36 10.17
N VAL A 241 7.17 3.97 8.99
CA VAL A 241 8.13 5.04 8.75
C VAL A 241 7.71 6.37 9.39
N SER A 242 6.42 6.69 9.36
CA SER A 242 5.89 7.94 9.92
C SER A 242 5.76 7.88 11.44
N ASN A 243 5.43 6.71 11.98
CA ASN A 243 5.17 6.51 13.41
C ASN A 243 6.43 6.20 14.22
N SER A 244 7.47 5.62 13.61
CA SER A 244 8.72 5.23 14.28
C SER A 244 9.94 5.78 13.55
N PRO A 245 10.48 6.93 13.97
CA PRO A 245 11.66 7.52 13.34
C PRO A 245 12.96 6.71 13.58
N ARG A 246 12.91 5.64 14.39
CA ARG A 246 14.11 4.94 14.86
C ARG A 246 14.72 3.92 13.90
N ARG A 247 14.01 3.43 12.87
CA ARG A 247 14.50 2.38 11.96
C ARG A 247 14.27 2.56 10.45
N PRO A 248 14.34 3.77 9.86
CA PRO A 248 14.35 3.88 8.41
C PRO A 248 15.56 3.17 7.77
N ARG A 249 16.69 3.10 8.49
CA ARG A 249 17.94 2.53 7.97
C ARG A 249 17.87 1.04 7.65
N ASP A 250 17.16 0.25 8.45
CA ASP A 250 17.09 -1.21 8.24
C ASP A 250 16.24 -1.54 7.01
N PHE A 251 15.17 -0.79 6.84
CA PHE A 251 14.30 -0.87 5.65
C PHE A 251 15.03 -0.40 4.38
N LEU A 252 15.79 0.70 4.48
CA LEU A 252 16.56 1.27 3.36
C LEU A 252 17.68 0.33 2.90
N SER A 253 18.28 -0.42 3.81
CA SER A 253 19.35 -1.36 3.46
C SER A 253 18.87 -2.50 2.54
N SER A 254 17.60 -2.88 2.64
CA SER A 254 17.00 -3.91 1.78
C SER A 254 16.79 -3.42 0.34
N PHE A 255 16.58 -2.13 0.12
CA PHE A 255 16.49 -1.55 -1.22
C PHE A 255 17.87 -1.37 -1.89
N SER A 256 18.93 -1.20 -1.08
CA SER A 256 20.30 -1.00 -1.58
C SER A 256 21.04 -2.31 -1.87
N LYS A 257 20.66 -3.40 -1.22
CA LYS A 257 21.18 -4.74 -1.50
C LYS A 257 20.20 -5.40 -2.47
N GLY A 258 20.58 -5.47 -3.76
CA GLY A 258 19.89 -6.38 -4.67
C GLY A 258 19.86 -7.80 -4.07
N PRO A 259 18.96 -8.71 -4.52
CA PRO A 259 18.99 -10.09 -4.07
C PRO A 259 20.41 -10.60 -4.19
N THR A 260 21.02 -11.01 -3.08
CA THR A 260 22.28 -11.77 -3.12
C THR A 260 21.93 -13.11 -3.75
N HIS A 261 22.05 -13.22 -5.06
CA HIS A 261 22.23 -14.50 -5.70
C HIS A 261 23.62 -15.00 -5.25
N GLU A 262 23.68 -15.70 -4.13
CA GLU A 262 24.73 -16.68 -3.97
C GLU A 262 24.41 -17.82 -4.96
N PRO A 263 25.28 -18.11 -5.91
CA PRO A 263 25.11 -19.29 -6.75
C PRO A 263 25.23 -20.53 -5.86
N LEU A 264 24.26 -21.44 -5.97
CA LEU A 264 24.33 -22.80 -5.45
C LEU A 264 25.51 -23.55 -6.08
#